data_73f9ce6d159c076ba7d72301703f1099
#
_entry.id   73f9ce6d159c076ba7d72301703f1099
#
_cell.length_a   1.000
_cell.length_b   1.000
_cell.length_c   1.000
_cell.angle_alpha   90.00
_cell.angle_beta   90.00
_cell.angle_gamma   90.00
#
_symmetry.space_group_name_H-M   'P 1'
#
loop_
_entity.id
_entity.type
_entity.pdbx_description
1 polymer ?
#
loop_
_entity_poly.entity_id
_entity_poly.type
_entity_poly.pdbx_seq_one_letter_code
_entity_poly.pdbx_strand_id
1 'polypeptide(L)'
;PQIAEIMAIDTSSDGEAEFPHDHYHYLRWAQTGRRHYPKYFQRLKQSQACACFGGFFFFFQFIDNRDRLAYYFARLISALGIKTNRLAQWDSWRFWESMAAGCVTLHVDFANYGFELPVMPENWRHYIGIDLDNIGESINRTTRQPEILQAIAAQGRAWAIKHYSPLPTAIRFLETVS
;
A
#
# COMPACT_ATOMS: atom_id res chain seq x y z
N PRO A 1 15.42 10.77 -4.68
CA PRO A 1 16.37 11.66 -4.04
C PRO A 1 15.67 12.65 -3.09
N GLN A 2 14.63 13.37 -3.55
CA GLN A 2 13.98 14.44 -2.76
C GLN A 2 13.36 13.98 -1.44
N ILE A 3 12.76 12.78 -1.37
CA ILE A 3 12.18 12.25 -0.12
C ILE A 3 13.29 11.88 0.88
N ALA A 4 14.40 11.35 0.41
CA ALA A 4 15.52 10.97 1.28
C ALA A 4 16.23 12.16 1.94
N GLU A 5 16.00 13.38 1.46
CA GLU A 5 16.53 14.60 2.06
C GLU A 5 15.73 15.05 3.29
N ILE A 6 14.47 14.62 3.39
CA ILE A 6 13.55 15.05 4.46
C ILE A 6 13.16 13.92 5.43
N MET A 7 13.43 12.67 5.08
CA MET A 7 13.07 11.49 5.87
C MET A 7 14.18 10.44 5.84
N ALA A 8 14.43 9.80 6.97
CA ALA A 8 15.22 8.58 7.01
C ALA A 8 14.42 7.44 6.36
N ILE A 9 14.97 6.82 5.32
CA ILE A 9 14.32 5.75 4.57
C ILE A 9 14.93 4.41 4.97
N ASP A 10 14.08 3.51 5.51
CA ASP A 10 14.44 2.11 5.73
C ASP A 10 14.08 1.29 4.48
N THR A 11 15.09 0.86 3.76
CA THR A 11 14.98 0.02 2.55
C THR A 11 15.34 -1.44 2.81
N SER A 12 15.60 -1.84 4.06
CA SER A 12 15.96 -3.21 4.39
C SER A 12 14.84 -4.18 4.01
N SER A 13 15.23 -5.33 3.45
CA SER A 13 14.28 -6.38 3.09
C SER A 13 13.78 -7.13 4.32
N ASP A 14 12.55 -7.67 4.26
CA ASP A 14 12.01 -8.51 5.34
C ASP A 14 12.80 -9.81 5.51
N GLY A 15 13.54 -10.25 4.47
CA GLY A 15 14.43 -11.42 4.53
C GLY A 15 15.70 -11.18 5.34
N GLU A 16 16.13 -9.93 5.52
CA GLU A 16 17.26 -9.55 6.39
C GLU A 16 16.87 -9.49 7.86
N ALA A 17 15.56 -9.53 8.15
CA ALA A 17 15.10 -9.70 9.52
C ALA A 17 15.49 -11.10 9.98
N GLU A 18 16.63 -11.21 10.65
CA GLU A 18 17.04 -12.47 11.29
C GLU A 18 15.85 -13.04 12.06
N PHE A 19 15.40 -14.22 11.63
CA PHE A 19 14.59 -15.02 12.53
C PHE A 19 15.48 -15.28 13.74
N PRO A 20 15.14 -14.81 14.93
CA PRO A 20 15.81 -15.27 16.11
C PRO A 20 15.72 -16.79 16.07
N HIS A 21 16.75 -17.50 16.50
CA HIS A 21 16.80 -18.97 16.59
C HIS A 21 15.70 -19.54 17.52
N ASP A 22 14.60 -18.85 17.62
CA ASP A 22 13.41 -19.17 18.38
C ASP A 22 12.51 -20.05 17.53
N HIS A 23 12.42 -21.30 17.95
CA HIS A 23 11.60 -22.32 17.31
C HIS A 23 10.12 -21.93 17.22
N TYR A 24 9.59 -21.20 18.19
CA TYR A 24 8.21 -20.71 18.18
C TYR A 24 7.96 -19.70 17.04
N HIS A 25 8.83 -18.73 16.88
CA HIS A 25 8.73 -17.74 15.80
C HIS A 25 8.92 -18.39 14.43
N TYR A 26 9.83 -19.38 14.33
CA TYR A 26 10.00 -20.16 13.10
C TYR A 26 8.74 -20.94 12.74
N LEU A 27 8.12 -21.66 13.69
CA LEU A 27 6.89 -22.41 13.47
C LEU A 27 5.74 -21.50 13.05
N ARG A 28 5.57 -20.37 13.71
CA ARG A 28 4.56 -19.39 13.39
C ARG A 28 4.75 -18.82 11.98
N TRP A 29 5.98 -18.51 11.62
CA TRP A 29 6.32 -18.08 10.28
C TRP A 29 6.03 -19.16 9.22
N ALA A 30 6.39 -20.38 9.48
CA ALA A 30 6.12 -21.53 8.61
C ALA A 30 4.61 -21.77 8.45
N GLN A 31 3.82 -21.69 9.54
CA GLN A 31 2.35 -21.85 9.55
C GLN A 31 1.63 -20.75 8.77
N THR A 32 2.16 -19.53 8.77
CA THR A 32 1.59 -18.41 8.00
C THR A 32 2.06 -18.38 6.54
N GLY A 33 2.56 -19.50 6.02
CA GLY A 33 3.05 -19.61 4.65
C GLY A 33 4.30 -18.76 4.41
N ARG A 34 5.11 -18.57 5.45
CA ARG A 34 6.35 -17.78 5.44
C ARG A 34 6.11 -16.28 5.16
N ARG A 35 4.96 -15.76 5.53
CA ARG A 35 4.58 -14.36 5.31
C ARG A 35 4.63 -13.50 6.57
N HIS A 36 4.84 -14.12 7.73
CA HIS A 36 4.89 -13.40 9.00
C HIS A 36 6.33 -13.18 9.42
N TYR A 37 6.73 -11.93 9.53
CA TYR A 37 8.06 -11.52 9.99
C TYR A 37 7.91 -10.76 11.30
N PRO A 38 8.34 -11.27 12.45
CA PRO A 38 8.15 -10.61 13.75
C PRO A 38 8.70 -9.19 13.79
N LYS A 39 9.88 -8.96 13.21
CA LYS A 39 10.50 -7.63 13.15
C LYS A 39 9.79 -6.67 12.20
N TYR A 40 9.09 -7.16 11.18
CA TYR A 40 8.33 -6.34 10.24
C TYR A 40 7.28 -5.47 10.94
N PHE A 41 6.43 -6.08 11.77
CA PHE A 41 5.42 -5.34 12.52
C PHE A 41 6.00 -4.38 13.55
N GLN A 42 7.14 -4.73 14.15
CA GLN A 42 7.86 -3.83 15.04
C GLN A 42 8.37 -2.61 14.27
N ARG A 43 8.96 -2.81 13.09
CA ARG A 43 9.42 -1.73 12.21
C ARG A 43 8.26 -0.84 11.77
N LEU A 44 7.12 -1.42 11.36
CA LEU A 44 5.93 -0.64 11.03
C LEU A 44 5.49 0.26 12.20
N LYS A 45 5.42 -0.29 13.41
CA LYS A 45 5.03 0.48 14.59
C LYS A 45 6.01 1.60 14.97
N GLN A 46 7.27 1.48 14.57
CA GLN A 46 8.32 2.46 14.80
C GLN A 46 8.44 3.46 13.64
N SER A 47 7.82 3.17 12.51
CA SER A 47 7.86 4.02 11.32
C SER A 47 6.76 5.08 11.38
N GLN A 48 7.08 6.31 10.98
CA GLN A 48 6.11 7.37 10.84
C GLN A 48 5.21 7.16 9.63
N ALA A 49 5.77 6.66 8.53
CA ALA A 49 5.06 6.40 7.29
C ALA A 49 5.53 5.09 6.64
N CYS A 50 4.66 4.46 5.88
CA CYS A 50 4.96 3.26 5.11
C CYS A 50 4.50 3.43 3.65
N ALA A 51 5.42 3.20 2.72
CA ALA A 51 5.11 3.16 1.29
C ALA A 51 4.50 1.80 0.93
N CYS A 52 3.25 1.81 0.50
CA CYS A 52 2.46 0.62 0.24
C CYS A 52 2.19 0.41 -1.26
N PHE A 53 3.10 0.89 -2.09
CA PHE A 53 3.07 0.66 -3.52
C PHE A 53 3.43 -0.80 -3.78
N GLY A 54 2.42 -1.66 -3.91
CA GLY A 54 2.61 -3.06 -4.23
C GLY A 54 2.22 -3.34 -5.68
N GLY A 55 2.88 -4.33 -6.33
CA GLY A 55 2.52 -4.82 -7.64
C GLY A 55 3.15 -4.05 -8.81
N PHE A 56 2.72 -4.40 -10.00
CA PHE A 56 3.24 -3.83 -11.23
C PHE A 56 2.24 -2.80 -11.77
N PHE A 57 2.73 -1.63 -12.15
CA PHE A 57 1.96 -0.64 -12.88
C PHE A 57 1.96 -1.03 -14.36
N PHE A 58 0.89 -1.65 -14.84
CA PHE A 58 0.73 -1.95 -16.26
C PHE A 58 -0.17 -0.92 -16.92
N PHE A 59 0.29 -0.39 -18.04
CA PHE A 59 -0.51 0.51 -18.87
C PHE A 59 -1.64 -0.21 -19.62
N PHE A 60 -1.64 -1.56 -19.68
CA PHE A 60 -2.68 -2.37 -20.31
C PHE A 60 -3.04 -3.59 -19.49
N GLN A 61 -4.33 -3.73 -19.20
CA GLN A 61 -4.91 -4.75 -18.31
C GLN A 61 -4.93 -6.18 -18.88
N PHE A 62 -4.59 -6.40 -20.14
CA PHE A 62 -4.89 -7.66 -20.83
C PHE A 62 -3.74 -8.20 -21.69
N ILE A 63 -2.50 -8.04 -21.24
CA ILE A 63 -1.43 -8.70 -21.95
C ILE A 63 -1.18 -10.03 -21.27
N ASP A 64 -1.80 -11.08 -21.80
CA ASP A 64 -1.31 -12.44 -21.55
C ASP A 64 0.15 -12.46 -22.02
N ASN A 65 1.09 -12.76 -21.11
CA ASN A 65 2.50 -12.87 -21.43
C ASN A 65 2.80 -13.95 -22.50
N ARG A 66 1.81 -14.72 -22.91
CA ARG A 66 1.86 -15.69 -24.00
C ARG A 66 1.65 -15.05 -25.37
N ASP A 67 1.08 -13.82 -25.42
CA ASP A 67 0.89 -13.11 -26.69
C ASP A 67 2.02 -12.10 -26.91
N ARG A 68 3.04 -12.52 -27.68
CA ARG A 68 4.19 -11.69 -28.04
C ARG A 68 3.79 -10.42 -28.79
N LEU A 69 2.75 -10.48 -29.63
CA LEU A 69 2.27 -9.32 -30.39
C LEU A 69 1.66 -8.26 -29.47
N ALA A 70 0.84 -8.67 -28.50
CA ALA A 70 0.27 -7.78 -27.51
C ALA A 70 1.35 -7.10 -26.65
N TYR A 71 2.41 -7.83 -26.30
CA TYR A 71 3.55 -7.27 -25.57
C TYR A 71 4.29 -6.17 -26.37
N TYR A 72 4.58 -6.41 -27.68
CA TYR A 72 5.24 -5.39 -28.51
C TYR A 72 4.33 -4.19 -28.74
N PHE A 73 3.02 -4.39 -28.89
CA PHE A 73 2.05 -3.32 -29.04
C PHE A 73 1.98 -2.43 -27.80
N ALA A 74 1.98 -3.03 -26.62
CA ALA A 74 2.01 -2.29 -25.36
C ALA A 74 3.30 -1.47 -25.18
N ARG A 75 4.45 -2.03 -25.57
CA ARG A 75 5.72 -1.28 -25.56
C ARG A 75 5.68 -0.08 -26.53
N LEU A 76 5.08 -0.25 -27.70
CA LEU A 76 4.95 0.84 -28.67
C LEU A 76 4.06 1.96 -28.11
N ILE A 77 2.91 1.62 -27.54
CA ILE A 77 1.99 2.60 -26.93
C ILE A 77 2.64 3.31 -25.74
N SER A 78 3.36 2.57 -24.90
CA SER A 78 4.14 3.16 -23.79
C SER A 78 5.22 4.12 -24.30
N ALA A 79 5.90 3.77 -25.40
CA ALA A 79 6.90 4.63 -26.04
C ALA A 79 6.29 5.91 -26.63
N LEU A 80 5.01 5.87 -27.04
CA LEU A 80 4.25 7.02 -27.51
C LEU A 80 3.74 7.92 -26.37
N GLY A 81 4.04 7.58 -25.11
CA GLY A 81 3.62 8.37 -23.95
C GLY A 81 2.12 8.34 -23.67
N ILE A 82 1.38 7.41 -24.26
CA ILE A 82 -0.06 7.25 -24.00
C ILE A 82 -0.21 6.61 -22.62
N LYS A 83 -0.64 7.42 -21.66
CA LYS A 83 -0.89 6.99 -20.29
C LYS A 83 -2.34 6.52 -20.13
N THR A 84 -2.57 5.54 -19.30
CA THR A 84 -3.89 5.12 -18.83
C THR A 84 -4.01 5.37 -17.34
N ASN A 85 -5.15 5.88 -16.91
CA ASN A 85 -5.46 6.07 -15.50
C ASN A 85 -5.88 4.76 -14.80
N ARG A 86 -5.86 3.65 -15.53
CA ARG A 86 -6.23 2.34 -14.96
C ARG A 86 -4.98 1.59 -14.53
N LEU A 87 -4.90 1.29 -13.26
CA LEU A 87 -3.89 0.42 -12.69
C LEU A 87 -4.46 -0.99 -12.58
N ALA A 88 -3.77 -1.99 -13.13
CA ALA A 88 -4.08 -3.39 -12.90
C ALA A 88 -3.46 -3.84 -11.57
N GLN A 89 -3.96 -3.30 -10.48
CA GLN A 89 -3.43 -3.58 -9.16
C GLN A 89 -4.55 -3.57 -8.13
N TRP A 90 -4.49 -4.51 -7.20
CA TRP A 90 -5.27 -4.46 -5.96
C TRP A 90 -4.47 -3.82 -4.84
N ASP A 91 -5.19 -3.45 -3.79
CA ASP A 91 -4.64 -2.97 -2.55
C ASP A 91 -3.58 -3.94 -2.01
N SER A 92 -2.42 -3.42 -1.68
CA SER A 92 -1.35 -4.21 -1.06
C SER A 92 -1.76 -4.57 0.39
N TRP A 93 -1.43 -5.77 0.84
CA TRP A 93 -1.57 -6.14 2.26
C TRP A 93 -0.89 -5.13 3.19
N ARG A 94 0.21 -4.55 2.74
CA ARG A 94 0.92 -3.50 3.47
C ARG A 94 0.07 -2.25 3.70
N PHE A 95 -0.90 -1.97 2.84
CA PHE A 95 -1.84 -0.88 3.03
C PHE A 95 -2.63 -1.06 4.33
N TRP A 96 -3.19 -2.24 4.55
CA TRP A 96 -3.97 -2.58 5.73
C TRP A 96 -3.10 -2.72 6.98
N GLU A 97 -1.95 -3.36 6.84
CA GLU A 97 -1.00 -3.58 7.93
C GLU A 97 -0.41 -2.28 8.45
N SER A 98 -0.05 -1.34 7.57
CA SER A 98 0.48 -0.03 7.96
C SER A 98 -0.56 0.82 8.66
N MET A 99 -1.81 0.85 8.18
CA MET A 99 -2.91 1.53 8.88
C MET A 99 -3.16 0.92 10.25
N ALA A 100 -3.25 -0.41 10.34
CA ALA A 100 -3.45 -1.09 11.62
C ALA A 100 -2.31 -0.84 12.61
N ALA A 101 -1.07 -0.72 12.11
CA ALA A 101 0.09 -0.39 12.92
C ALA A 101 0.10 1.08 13.39
N GLY A 102 -0.69 1.95 12.78
CA GLY A 102 -0.73 3.38 13.09
C GLY A 102 0.32 4.20 12.33
N CYS A 103 0.82 3.70 11.19
CA CYS A 103 1.66 4.47 10.28
C CYS A 103 0.80 5.32 9.35
N VAL A 104 1.35 6.43 8.86
CA VAL A 104 0.83 7.09 7.68
C VAL A 104 1.04 6.18 6.47
N THR A 105 -0.05 5.76 5.85
CA THR A 105 -0.01 4.89 4.67
C THR A 105 0.11 5.73 3.41
N LEU A 106 1.17 5.53 2.65
CA LEU A 106 1.35 6.14 1.33
C LEU A 106 0.94 5.11 0.26
N HIS A 107 -0.01 5.47 -0.56
CA HIS A 107 -0.49 4.64 -1.67
C HIS A 107 -0.80 5.54 -2.87
N VAL A 108 -1.10 4.97 -4.04
CA VAL A 108 -1.69 5.77 -5.12
C VAL A 108 -3.07 6.26 -4.70
N ASP A 109 -3.50 7.39 -5.22
CA ASP A 109 -4.84 7.93 -4.95
C ASP A 109 -5.91 6.99 -5.48
N PHE A 110 -6.72 6.42 -4.60
CA PHE A 110 -7.74 5.44 -4.96
C PHE A 110 -8.77 6.02 -5.92
N ALA A 111 -9.20 7.25 -5.70
CA ALA A 111 -10.20 7.90 -6.54
C ALA A 111 -9.64 8.18 -7.95
N ASN A 112 -8.42 8.71 -8.03
CA ASN A 112 -7.78 9.02 -9.32
C ASN A 112 -7.50 7.79 -10.17
N TYR A 113 -7.21 6.66 -9.52
CA TYR A 113 -6.82 5.41 -10.22
C TYR A 113 -7.92 4.34 -10.25
N GLY A 114 -9.15 4.71 -9.88
CA GLY A 114 -10.33 3.85 -10.04
C GLY A 114 -10.35 2.64 -9.10
N PHE A 115 -9.75 2.75 -7.92
CA PHE A 115 -9.91 1.74 -6.87
C PHE A 115 -11.27 1.89 -6.21
N GLU A 116 -11.99 0.79 -6.10
CA GLU A 116 -13.27 0.72 -5.41
C GLU A 116 -13.19 -0.25 -4.25
N LEU A 117 -13.53 0.24 -3.07
CA LEU A 117 -13.63 -0.55 -1.85
C LEU A 117 -15.05 -0.43 -1.30
N PRO A 118 -15.57 -1.43 -0.57
CA PRO A 118 -16.91 -1.37 0.04
C PRO A 118 -17.13 -0.13 0.91
N VAL A 119 -16.08 0.35 1.57
CA VAL A 119 -16.02 1.64 2.25
C VAL A 119 -14.74 2.32 1.82
N MET A 120 -14.84 3.44 1.12
CA MET A 120 -13.68 4.15 0.60
C MET A 120 -12.95 4.95 1.69
N PRO A 121 -11.59 4.92 1.71
CA PRO A 121 -10.83 5.85 2.52
C PRO A 121 -10.80 7.23 1.87
N GLU A 122 -10.76 8.27 2.67
CA GLU A 122 -10.59 9.65 2.20
C GLU A 122 -9.10 9.99 2.12
N ASN A 123 -8.66 10.50 0.97
CA ASN A 123 -7.30 10.99 0.78
C ASN A 123 -7.00 12.16 1.72
N TRP A 124 -5.79 12.23 2.25
CA TRP A 124 -5.31 13.23 3.23
C TRP A 124 -6.06 13.23 4.57
N ARG A 125 -6.88 12.21 4.81
CA ARG A 125 -7.56 11.98 6.08
C ARG A 125 -7.23 10.62 6.67
N HIS A 126 -7.36 9.56 5.86
CA HIS A 126 -7.12 8.19 6.30
C HIS A 126 -5.79 7.64 5.78
N TYR A 127 -5.31 8.17 4.67
CA TYR A 127 -4.04 7.82 4.03
C TYR A 127 -3.56 9.01 3.18
N ILE A 128 -2.36 8.94 2.64
CA ILE A 128 -1.87 9.89 1.64
C ILE A 128 -1.90 9.19 0.29
N GLY A 129 -2.87 9.58 -0.53
CA GLY A 129 -3.00 9.17 -1.91
C GLY A 129 -2.11 10.02 -2.81
N ILE A 130 -1.21 9.37 -3.51
CA ILE A 130 -0.24 10.00 -4.39
C ILE A 130 -0.76 9.97 -5.81
N ASP A 131 -0.83 11.13 -6.42
CA ASP A 131 -0.98 11.28 -7.85
C ASP A 131 0.39 11.08 -8.51
N LEU A 132 0.52 10.05 -9.34
CA LEU A 132 1.78 9.72 -10.02
C LEU A 132 2.18 10.75 -11.06
N ASP A 133 1.22 11.54 -11.57
CA ASP A 133 1.50 12.63 -12.50
C ASP A 133 1.94 13.91 -11.76
N ASN A 134 1.66 14.01 -10.44
CA ASN A 134 2.01 15.17 -9.62
C ASN A 134 2.55 14.78 -8.22
N ILE A 135 3.56 13.92 -8.19
CA ILE A 135 4.21 13.46 -6.94
C ILE A 135 4.74 14.65 -6.11
N GLY A 136 5.23 15.69 -6.81
CA GLY A 136 5.79 16.89 -6.17
C GLY A 136 4.83 17.60 -5.23
N GLU A 137 3.55 17.61 -5.53
CA GLU A 137 2.52 18.21 -4.67
C GLU A 137 2.41 17.48 -3.32
N SER A 138 2.36 16.15 -3.36
CA SER A 138 2.30 15.33 -2.14
C SER A 138 3.55 15.51 -1.26
N ILE A 139 4.74 15.59 -1.86
CA ILE A 139 5.98 15.87 -1.16
C ILE A 139 5.92 17.26 -0.51
N ASN A 140 5.58 18.29 -1.28
CA ASN A 140 5.49 19.67 -0.81
C ASN A 140 4.50 19.83 0.36
N ARG A 141 3.33 19.20 0.24
CA ARG A 141 2.30 19.27 1.28
C ARG A 141 2.77 18.58 2.57
N THR A 142 3.34 17.38 2.45
CA THR A 142 3.89 16.64 3.59
C THR A 142 5.00 17.42 4.29
N THR A 143 5.87 18.09 3.53
CA THR A 143 6.98 18.87 4.07
C THR A 143 6.52 20.16 4.75
N ARG A 144 5.49 20.82 4.20
CA ARG A 144 4.97 22.09 4.76
C ARG A 144 4.07 21.91 5.98
N GLN A 145 3.45 20.74 6.11
CA GLN A 145 2.46 20.47 7.15
C GLN A 145 2.75 19.11 7.82
N PRO A 146 3.93 18.90 8.42
CA PRO A 146 4.27 17.62 9.03
C PRO A 146 3.36 17.26 10.22
N GLU A 147 2.73 18.24 10.86
CA GLU A 147 1.80 18.05 11.98
C GLU A 147 0.54 17.27 11.62
N ILE A 148 0.14 17.28 10.34
CA ILE A 148 -1.06 16.53 9.90
C ILE A 148 -0.82 15.02 9.85
N LEU A 149 0.45 14.57 9.77
CA LEU A 149 0.79 13.16 9.62
C LEU A 149 0.27 12.32 10.78
N GLN A 150 0.40 12.81 11.99
CA GLN A 150 -0.10 12.08 13.18
C GLN A 150 -1.63 11.96 13.16
N ALA A 151 -2.32 13.00 12.74
CA ALA A 151 -3.79 12.97 12.62
C ALA A 151 -4.23 11.98 11.54
N ILE A 152 -3.56 11.95 10.38
CA ILE A 152 -3.83 11.01 9.30
C ILE A 152 -3.61 9.57 9.77
N ALA A 153 -2.49 9.28 10.45
CA ALA A 153 -2.20 7.95 10.98
C ALA A 153 -3.27 7.49 11.97
N ALA A 154 -3.68 8.35 12.90
CA ALA A 154 -4.72 8.03 13.89
C ALA A 154 -6.09 7.79 13.24
N GLN A 155 -6.50 8.64 12.30
CA GLN A 155 -7.77 8.52 11.59
C GLN A 155 -7.78 7.32 10.65
N GLY A 156 -6.67 7.06 9.94
CA GLY A 156 -6.51 5.88 9.08
C GLY A 156 -6.63 4.58 9.88
N ARG A 157 -5.96 4.50 11.03
CA ARG A 157 -6.07 3.35 11.92
C ARG A 157 -7.50 3.14 12.43
N ALA A 158 -8.15 4.20 12.90
CA ALA A 158 -9.53 4.13 13.39
C ALA A 158 -10.48 3.68 12.30
N TRP A 159 -10.32 4.21 11.09
CA TRP A 159 -11.13 3.84 9.92
C TRP A 159 -10.90 2.36 9.53
N ALA A 160 -9.65 1.90 9.44
CA ALA A 160 -9.33 0.51 9.10
C ALA A 160 -9.90 -0.48 10.12
N ILE A 161 -9.77 -0.19 11.42
CA ILE A 161 -10.33 -1.04 12.48
C ILE A 161 -11.85 -1.07 12.39
N LYS A 162 -12.49 0.08 12.24
CA LYS A 162 -13.95 0.20 12.19
C LYS A 162 -14.56 -0.54 11.00
N HIS A 163 -13.93 -0.48 9.84
CA HIS A 163 -14.54 -0.95 8.59
C HIS A 163 -13.94 -2.26 8.06
N TYR A 164 -12.69 -2.58 8.39
CA TYR A 164 -11.96 -3.69 7.78
C TYR A 164 -11.32 -4.67 8.78
N SER A 165 -11.57 -4.51 10.07
CA SER A 165 -11.24 -5.57 11.02
C SER A 165 -12.10 -6.83 10.77
N PRO A 166 -11.73 -8.00 11.32
CA PRO A 166 -12.40 -9.27 10.99
C PRO A 166 -13.93 -9.25 11.18
N LEU A 167 -14.42 -8.64 12.25
CA LEU A 167 -15.86 -8.63 12.54
C LEU A 167 -16.70 -7.81 11.54
N PRO A 168 -16.41 -6.52 11.28
CA PRO A 168 -17.14 -5.76 10.25
C PRO A 168 -17.04 -6.39 8.86
N THR A 169 -15.90 -7.00 8.53
CA THR A 169 -15.71 -7.70 7.25
C THR A 169 -16.62 -8.93 7.17
N ALA A 170 -16.69 -9.73 8.21
CA ALA A 170 -17.58 -10.90 8.27
C ALA A 170 -19.06 -10.51 8.19
N ILE A 171 -19.46 -9.43 8.87
CA ILE A 171 -20.86 -8.93 8.82
C ILE A 171 -21.21 -8.53 7.38
N ARG A 172 -20.39 -7.71 6.73
CA ARG A 172 -20.64 -7.32 5.31
C ARG A 172 -20.71 -8.51 4.38
N PHE A 173 -19.82 -9.49 4.57
CA PHE A 173 -19.87 -10.71 3.77
C PHE A 173 -21.22 -11.43 3.92
N LEU A 174 -21.70 -11.62 5.14
CA LEU A 174 -22.98 -12.27 5.40
C LEU A 174 -24.16 -11.48 4.80
N GLU A 175 -24.15 -10.15 4.91
CA GLU A 175 -25.17 -9.27 4.32
C GLU A 175 -25.18 -9.32 2.78
N THR A 176 -24.03 -9.61 2.15
CA THR A 176 -23.93 -9.69 0.69
C THR A 176 -24.44 -11.03 0.13
N VAL A 177 -24.38 -12.11 0.93
CA VAL A 177 -24.73 -13.47 0.48
C VAL A 177 -26.10 -13.94 1.00
N SER A 178 -26.75 -13.15 1.84
CA SER A 178 -28.11 -13.39 2.33
C SER A 178 -29.15 -12.78 1.38
#